data_acdd9be78c4f02e52cc63fff9c70f25e
#
_entry.id   acdd9be78c4f02e52cc63fff9c70f25e
#
_cell.length_a   1.000
_cell.length_b   1.000
_cell.length_c   1.000
_cell.angle_alpha   90.00
_cell.angle_beta   90.00
_cell.angle_gamma   90.00
#
_symmetry.space_group_name_H-M   'P 1'
#
loop_
_entity.id
_entity.type
_entity.pdbx_description
1 polymer ?
#
loop_
_entity_poly.entity_id
_entity_poly.type
_entity_poly.pdbx_seq_one_letter_code
_entity_poly.pdbx_strand_id
1 'polypeptide(L)'
;MEKRGLFLGFDKRSEAKIGRPFDWIRIARNQREVSQQNFYRHSRIILQPMDTTENWPRIGFEAMASGSVLIVDNRGGWRQMVEHGKTGWLCSNERDFIYYASKMACEPNLRDDMAEAARARGLELGGLDVSLESWKEVLEAMARLPE
;
A
#
# COMPACT_ATOMS: atom_id res chain seq x y z
N MET A 1 -20.62 14.21 4.68
CA MET A 1 -19.77 13.01 4.50
C MET A 1 -19.27 13.02 3.06
N GLU A 2 -18.07 13.50 2.81
CA GLU A 2 -17.51 13.50 1.45
C GLU A 2 -17.39 12.04 0.97
N LYS A 3 -18.01 11.76 -0.18
CA LYS A 3 -17.82 10.45 -0.84
C LYS A 3 -16.36 10.40 -1.33
N ARG A 4 -15.50 9.77 -0.56
CA ARG A 4 -14.13 9.50 -1.01
C ARG A 4 -14.21 8.57 -2.22
N GLY A 5 -13.79 9.06 -3.37
CA GLY A 5 -13.71 8.25 -4.58
C GLY A 5 -12.71 7.10 -4.43
N LEU A 6 -12.85 6.09 -5.25
CA LEU A 6 -11.82 5.06 -5.42
C LEU A 6 -10.75 5.65 -6.32
N PHE A 7 -9.51 5.72 -5.84
CA PHE A 7 -8.36 6.13 -6.63
C PHE A 7 -7.48 4.88 -6.85
N LEU A 8 -7.19 4.62 -8.11
CA LEU A 8 -6.24 3.60 -8.51
C LEU A 8 -5.03 4.31 -9.10
N GLY A 9 -3.87 4.09 -8.49
CA GLY A 9 -2.60 4.54 -9.02
C GLY A 9 -1.97 3.42 -9.84
N PHE A 10 -1.78 3.66 -11.14
CA PHE A 10 -1.08 2.75 -12.02
C PHE A 10 0.09 3.45 -12.68
N ASP A 11 1.18 2.74 -12.87
CA ASP A 11 2.17 3.17 -13.86
C ASP A 11 1.64 2.90 -15.29
N LYS A 12 2.34 3.45 -16.29
CA LYS A 12 1.92 3.30 -17.69
C LYS A 12 1.84 1.83 -18.16
N ARG A 13 2.57 0.92 -17.51
CA ARG A 13 2.60 -0.51 -17.86
C ARG A 13 1.38 -1.23 -17.32
N SER A 14 0.99 -0.90 -16.10
CA SER A 14 -0.23 -1.43 -15.48
C SER A 14 -1.50 -0.96 -16.21
N GLU A 15 -1.54 0.30 -16.67
CA GLU A 15 -2.65 0.85 -17.45
C GLU A 15 -2.91 0.04 -18.75
N ALA A 16 -1.85 -0.38 -19.43
CA ALA A 16 -1.97 -1.16 -20.66
C ALA A 16 -2.56 -2.57 -20.43
N LYS A 17 -2.36 -3.16 -19.25
CA LYS A 17 -2.86 -4.50 -18.91
C LYS A 17 -4.32 -4.53 -18.47
N ILE A 18 -4.80 -3.48 -17.83
CA ILE A 18 -6.13 -3.45 -17.21
C ILE A 18 -7.20 -2.90 -18.16
N GLY A 19 -6.79 -2.26 -19.24
CA GLY A 19 -7.71 -1.65 -20.20
C GLY A 19 -8.26 -0.30 -19.72
N ARG A 20 -9.40 0.13 -20.29
CA ARG A 20 -10.01 1.40 -19.92
C ARG A 20 -10.59 1.31 -18.51
N PRO A 21 -10.21 2.22 -17.59
CA PRO A 21 -10.81 2.28 -16.28
C PRO A 21 -12.30 2.65 -16.39
N PHE A 22 -13.09 2.19 -15.44
CA PHE A 22 -14.47 2.66 -15.28
C PHE A 22 -14.48 4.16 -14.96
N ASP A 23 -15.55 4.87 -15.32
CA ASP A 23 -15.65 6.32 -15.13
C ASP A 23 -15.46 6.81 -13.69
N TRP A 24 -15.73 5.93 -12.71
CA TRP A 24 -15.53 6.22 -11.29
C TRP A 24 -14.10 5.95 -10.78
N ILE A 25 -13.22 5.40 -11.63
CA ILE A 25 -11.82 5.16 -11.33
C ILE A 25 -11.00 6.31 -11.89
N ARG A 26 -10.30 7.02 -11.01
CA ARG A 26 -9.33 8.04 -11.41
C ARG A 26 -7.93 7.48 -11.36
N ILE A 27 -7.20 7.61 -12.46
CA ILE A 27 -5.80 7.23 -12.57
C ILE A 27 -4.96 8.48 -12.40
N ALA A 28 -4.16 8.53 -11.35
CA ALA A 28 -3.15 9.55 -11.18
C ALA A 28 -1.91 9.15 -12.01
N ARG A 29 -1.70 9.82 -13.15
CA ARG A 29 -0.62 9.49 -14.09
C ARG A 29 0.72 10.10 -13.72
N ASN A 30 0.71 11.19 -13.00
CA ASN A 30 1.91 11.88 -12.53
C ASN A 30 1.63 12.77 -11.32
N GLN A 31 2.69 13.15 -10.62
CA GLN A 31 2.61 13.98 -9.40
C GLN A 31 2.08 15.41 -9.64
N ARG A 32 1.96 15.87 -10.89
CA ARG A 32 1.46 17.21 -11.21
C ARG A 32 -0.07 17.27 -11.17
N GLU A 33 -0.75 16.17 -11.42
CA GLU A 33 -2.22 16.13 -11.43
C GLU A 33 -2.79 16.00 -10.02
N VAL A 34 -2.12 15.17 -9.18
CA VAL A 34 -2.51 14.96 -7.78
C VAL A 34 -1.25 14.85 -6.94
N SER A 35 -1.14 15.66 -5.90
CA SER A 35 -0.03 15.50 -4.96
C SER A 35 -0.10 14.13 -4.28
N GLN A 36 1.06 13.57 -3.91
CA GLN A 36 1.14 12.29 -3.24
C GLN A 36 0.28 12.24 -1.97
N GLN A 37 0.30 13.30 -1.15
CA GLN A 37 -0.54 13.42 0.03
C GLN A 37 -2.03 13.36 -0.32
N ASN A 38 -2.46 14.08 -1.36
CA ASN A 38 -3.85 14.09 -1.78
C ASN A 38 -4.26 12.75 -2.38
N PHE A 39 -3.36 12.07 -3.09
CA PHE A 39 -3.59 10.73 -3.60
C PHE A 39 -3.92 9.77 -2.46
N TYR A 40 -3.06 9.65 -1.45
CA TYR A 40 -3.30 8.75 -0.32
C TYR A 40 -4.50 9.18 0.53
N ARG A 41 -4.66 10.47 0.80
CA ARG A 41 -5.79 10.99 1.59
C ARG A 41 -7.15 10.62 1.00
N HIS A 42 -7.26 10.54 -0.33
CA HIS A 42 -8.50 10.26 -1.03
C HIS A 42 -8.62 8.81 -1.53
N SER A 43 -7.58 8.01 -1.41
CA SER A 43 -7.59 6.61 -1.79
C SER A 43 -8.04 5.74 -0.63
N ARG A 44 -9.07 4.91 -0.84
CA ARG A 44 -9.47 3.89 0.14
C ARG A 44 -8.80 2.56 -0.11
N ILE A 45 -8.48 2.30 -1.38
CA ILE A 45 -7.86 1.07 -1.85
C ILE A 45 -6.73 1.48 -2.79
N ILE A 46 -5.59 0.86 -2.63
CA ILE A 46 -4.44 1.01 -3.52
C ILE A 46 -4.11 -0.34 -4.13
N LEU A 47 -4.19 -0.40 -5.45
CA LEU A 47 -3.81 -1.56 -6.24
C LEU A 47 -2.38 -1.35 -6.75
N GLN A 48 -1.50 -2.29 -6.46
CA GLN A 48 -0.11 -2.24 -6.90
C GLN A 48 0.30 -3.57 -7.56
N PRO A 49 -0.17 -3.82 -8.79
CA PRO A 49 0.36 -4.92 -9.58
C PRO A 49 1.75 -4.56 -10.09
N MET A 50 2.73 -5.43 -9.88
CA MET A 50 4.12 -5.21 -10.25
C MET A 50 4.63 -6.29 -11.19
N ASP A 51 5.44 -5.92 -12.16
CA ASP A 51 6.17 -6.87 -12.99
C ASP A 51 7.50 -7.30 -12.35
N THR A 52 7.98 -6.51 -11.39
CA THR A 52 9.27 -6.71 -10.72
C THR A 52 9.08 -6.95 -9.22
N THR A 53 10.04 -7.63 -8.62
CA THR A 53 10.07 -7.82 -7.17
C THR A 53 10.69 -6.60 -6.52
N GLU A 54 9.98 -6.02 -5.55
CA GLU A 54 10.52 -4.99 -4.68
C GLU A 54 10.89 -5.57 -3.32
N ASN A 55 12.02 -5.15 -2.78
CA ASN A 55 12.50 -5.65 -1.49
C ASN A 55 11.72 -5.01 -0.33
N TRP A 56 11.50 -3.69 -0.39
CA TRP A 56 10.81 -2.95 0.65
C TRP A 56 10.07 -1.73 0.06
N PRO A 57 8.82 -1.91 -0.39
CA PRO A 57 8.09 -0.86 -1.10
C PRO A 57 7.61 0.25 -0.17
N ARG A 58 8.21 1.44 -0.29
CA ARG A 58 7.84 2.62 0.51
C ARG A 58 6.38 3.02 0.34
N ILE A 59 5.83 2.85 -0.87
CA ILE A 59 4.43 3.11 -1.16
C ILE A 59 3.48 2.35 -0.23
N GLY A 60 3.89 1.18 0.24
CA GLY A 60 3.12 0.38 1.19
C GLY A 60 2.97 1.08 2.54
N PHE A 61 4.07 1.61 3.09
CA PHE A 61 4.01 2.36 4.36
C PHE A 61 3.18 3.63 4.24
N GLU A 62 3.34 4.37 3.15
CA GLU A 62 2.58 5.61 2.89
C GLU A 62 1.09 5.31 2.80
N ALA A 63 0.72 4.22 2.14
CA ALA A 63 -0.66 3.76 2.02
C ALA A 63 -1.24 3.34 3.37
N MET A 64 -0.52 2.50 4.12
CA MET A 64 -0.91 2.05 5.45
C MET A 64 -1.09 3.22 6.42
N ALA A 65 -0.12 4.14 6.47
CA ALA A 65 -0.17 5.33 7.31
C ALA A 65 -1.38 6.23 6.99
N SER A 66 -1.79 6.25 5.73
CA SER A 66 -2.94 7.03 5.25
C SER A 66 -4.29 6.33 5.44
N GLY A 67 -4.30 5.09 5.94
CA GLY A 67 -5.51 4.29 6.13
C GLY A 67 -6.11 3.79 4.82
N SER A 68 -5.26 3.44 3.86
CA SER A 68 -5.65 2.78 2.62
C SER A 68 -5.43 1.29 2.70
N VAL A 69 -6.34 0.50 2.14
CA VAL A 69 -6.17 -0.95 2.01
C VAL A 69 -5.28 -1.26 0.83
N LEU A 70 -4.25 -2.05 1.04
CA LEU A 70 -3.34 -2.51 0.02
C LEU A 70 -3.84 -3.81 -0.64
N ILE A 71 -3.83 -3.84 -1.96
CA ILE A 71 -4.03 -5.03 -2.77
C ILE A 71 -2.82 -5.14 -3.69
N VAL A 72 -1.92 -6.07 -3.39
CA VAL A 72 -0.56 -6.08 -3.94
C VAL A 72 -0.14 -7.49 -4.35
N ASP A 73 0.94 -7.60 -5.11
CA ASP A 73 1.49 -8.89 -5.51
C ASP A 73 1.97 -9.72 -4.32
N ASN A 74 1.74 -11.02 -4.38
CA ASN A 74 2.23 -11.99 -3.40
C ASN A 74 3.70 -12.33 -3.68
N ARG A 75 4.59 -11.31 -3.55
CA ARG A 75 6.04 -11.48 -3.76
C ARG A 75 6.86 -10.42 -3.01
N GLY A 76 8.17 -10.68 -2.88
CA GLY A 76 9.14 -9.73 -2.32
C GLY A 76 8.76 -9.19 -0.95
N GLY A 77 9.06 -7.95 -0.70
CA GLY A 77 8.79 -7.25 0.57
C GLY A 77 7.31 -7.11 0.92
N TRP A 78 6.40 -7.23 -0.04
CA TRP A 78 4.97 -7.25 0.25
C TRP A 78 4.56 -8.35 1.22
N ARG A 79 5.20 -9.55 1.13
CA ARG A 79 4.94 -10.67 2.04
C ARG A 79 5.35 -10.40 3.49
N GLN A 80 6.28 -9.48 3.68
CA GLN A 80 6.74 -9.09 5.03
C GLN A 80 5.87 -7.96 5.58
N MET A 81 5.37 -7.10 4.70
CA MET A 81 4.60 -5.91 5.04
C MET A 81 3.13 -6.24 5.28
N VAL A 82 2.51 -7.01 4.38
CA VAL A 82 1.07 -7.28 4.36
C VAL A 82 0.76 -8.65 4.93
N GLU A 83 -0.09 -8.68 5.96
CA GLU A 83 -0.73 -9.88 6.46
C GLU A 83 -2.01 -10.12 5.65
N HIS A 84 -1.98 -11.16 4.79
CA HIS A 84 -3.08 -11.47 3.88
C HIS A 84 -4.41 -11.66 4.60
N GLY A 85 -5.43 -10.92 4.17
CA GLY A 85 -6.77 -10.96 4.74
C GLY A 85 -6.96 -10.18 6.04
N LYS A 86 -5.89 -9.58 6.60
CA LYS A 86 -5.93 -8.82 7.83
C LYS A 86 -5.52 -7.36 7.63
N THR A 87 -4.36 -7.12 7.03
CA THR A 87 -3.84 -5.75 6.79
C THR A 87 -3.82 -5.37 5.31
N GLY A 88 -4.31 -6.24 4.44
CA GLY A 88 -4.38 -6.08 3.00
C GLY A 88 -4.48 -7.43 2.30
N TRP A 89 -4.34 -7.42 0.99
CA TRP A 89 -4.49 -8.59 0.16
C TRP A 89 -3.23 -8.86 -0.66
N LEU A 90 -2.73 -10.09 -0.57
CA LEU A 90 -1.64 -10.60 -1.41
C LEU A 90 -2.23 -11.37 -2.58
N CYS A 91 -1.98 -10.93 -3.80
CA CYS A 91 -2.53 -11.47 -5.04
C CYS A 91 -1.48 -12.27 -5.79
N SER A 92 -1.83 -13.44 -6.28
CA SER A 92 -0.95 -14.29 -7.08
C SER A 92 -1.20 -14.18 -8.58
N ASN A 93 -2.34 -13.61 -8.98
CA ASN A 93 -2.76 -13.45 -10.36
C ASN A 93 -3.78 -12.29 -10.52
N GLU A 94 -4.11 -11.92 -11.75
CA GLU A 94 -5.03 -10.82 -12.03
C GLU A 94 -6.45 -11.03 -11.48
N ARG A 95 -6.92 -12.28 -11.41
CA ARG A 95 -8.26 -12.59 -10.86
C ARG A 95 -8.35 -12.25 -9.39
N ASP A 96 -7.26 -12.47 -8.64
CA ASP A 96 -7.19 -12.10 -7.22
C ASP A 96 -7.34 -10.60 -7.04
N PHE A 97 -6.66 -9.79 -7.88
CA PHE A 97 -6.78 -8.34 -7.85
C PHE A 97 -8.22 -7.88 -8.10
N ILE A 98 -8.88 -8.43 -9.11
CA ILE A 98 -10.26 -8.09 -9.44
C ILE A 98 -11.20 -8.49 -8.30
N TYR A 99 -11.02 -9.71 -7.78
CA TYR A 99 -11.84 -10.24 -6.70
C TYR A 99 -11.73 -9.38 -5.42
N TYR A 100 -10.51 -9.12 -4.95
CA TYR A 100 -10.31 -8.36 -3.72
C TYR A 100 -10.65 -6.88 -3.88
N ALA A 101 -10.42 -6.28 -5.03
CA ALA A 101 -10.85 -4.92 -5.30
C ALA A 101 -12.38 -4.80 -5.25
N SER A 102 -13.11 -5.73 -5.88
CA SER A 102 -14.56 -5.79 -5.85
C SER A 102 -15.07 -6.03 -4.43
N LYS A 103 -14.46 -6.95 -3.69
CA LYS A 103 -14.80 -7.24 -2.30
C LYS A 103 -14.65 -5.98 -1.43
N MET A 104 -13.53 -5.28 -1.52
CA MET A 104 -13.29 -4.04 -0.75
C MET A 104 -14.22 -2.90 -1.16
N ALA A 105 -14.66 -2.86 -2.41
CA ALA A 105 -15.64 -1.87 -2.86
C ALA A 105 -17.05 -2.15 -2.30
N CYS A 106 -17.43 -3.41 -2.17
CA CYS A 106 -18.75 -3.84 -1.73
C CYS A 106 -18.89 -3.99 -0.21
N GLU A 107 -17.80 -4.21 0.51
CA GLU A 107 -17.78 -4.48 1.96
C GLU A 107 -17.09 -3.32 2.73
N PRO A 108 -17.76 -2.19 2.95
CA PRO A 108 -17.15 -1.00 3.54
C PRO A 108 -16.67 -1.23 4.98
N ASN A 109 -17.38 -2.01 5.79
CA ASN A 109 -16.97 -2.29 7.17
C ASN A 109 -15.67 -3.11 7.21
N LEU A 110 -15.61 -4.20 6.44
CA LEU A 110 -14.39 -5.01 6.32
C LEU A 110 -13.20 -4.17 5.81
N ARG A 111 -13.45 -3.28 4.85
CA ARG A 111 -12.41 -2.38 4.34
C ARG A 111 -11.89 -1.43 5.41
N ASP A 112 -12.78 -0.83 6.19
CA ASP A 112 -12.44 0.14 7.21
C ASP A 112 -11.70 -0.54 8.38
N ASP A 113 -12.12 -1.75 8.81
CA ASP A 113 -11.43 -2.58 9.79
C ASP A 113 -10.02 -2.97 9.30
N MET A 114 -9.90 -3.37 8.04
CA MET A 114 -8.61 -3.72 7.42
C MET A 114 -7.68 -2.50 7.31
N ALA A 115 -8.22 -1.32 7.01
CA ALA A 115 -7.46 -0.08 6.95
C ALA A 115 -6.89 0.31 8.33
N GLU A 116 -7.66 0.10 9.40
CA GLU A 116 -7.20 0.31 10.77
C GLU A 116 -6.09 -0.68 11.15
N ALA A 117 -6.28 -1.96 10.87
CA ALA A 117 -5.27 -2.99 11.07
C ALA A 117 -3.99 -2.71 10.25
N ALA A 118 -4.13 -2.26 9.00
CA ALA A 118 -3.00 -1.86 8.16
C ALA A 118 -2.22 -0.68 8.78
N ARG A 119 -2.90 0.32 9.30
CA ARG A 119 -2.25 1.46 9.97
C ARG A 119 -1.47 1.03 11.21
N ALA A 120 -2.06 0.18 12.05
CA ALA A 120 -1.37 -0.38 13.22
C ALA A 120 -0.11 -1.16 12.81
N ARG A 121 -0.22 -1.99 11.77
CA ARG A 121 0.91 -2.73 11.21
C ARG A 121 2.00 -1.81 10.64
N GLY A 122 1.63 -0.75 9.96
CA GLY A 122 2.58 0.25 9.45
C GLY A 122 3.38 0.92 10.58
N LEU A 123 2.74 1.26 11.69
CA LEU A 123 3.41 1.80 12.87
C LEU A 123 4.35 0.78 13.53
N GLU A 124 3.94 -0.48 13.62
CA GLU A 124 4.76 -1.57 14.15
C GLU A 124 6.03 -1.80 13.33
N LEU A 125 5.93 -1.74 11.99
CA LEU A 125 7.03 -2.00 11.07
C LEU A 125 7.99 -0.83 10.89
N GLY A 126 7.52 0.41 10.99
CA GLY A 126 8.30 1.59 10.62
C GLY A 126 7.84 2.88 11.30
N GLY A 127 7.21 2.80 12.46
CA GLY A 127 6.91 3.98 13.28
C GLY A 127 8.17 4.72 13.71
N LEU A 128 8.04 5.99 14.08
CA LEU A 128 9.16 6.83 14.45
C LEU A 128 9.99 6.19 15.59
N ASP A 129 9.32 5.71 16.63
CA ASP A 129 9.98 5.11 17.79
C ASP A 129 10.75 3.83 17.42
N VAL A 130 10.15 2.98 16.59
CA VAL A 130 10.80 1.75 16.09
C VAL A 130 12.02 2.10 15.23
N SER A 131 11.90 3.10 14.37
CA SER A 131 13.00 3.56 13.52
C SER A 131 14.15 4.16 14.34
N LEU A 132 13.84 4.98 15.33
CA LEU A 132 14.84 5.60 16.20
C LEU A 132 15.61 4.55 17.01
N GLU A 133 14.92 3.57 17.59
CA GLU A 133 15.58 2.51 18.36
C GLU A 133 16.46 1.63 17.46
N SER A 134 15.99 1.26 16.28
CA SER A 134 16.79 0.50 15.30
C SER A 134 18.07 1.26 14.88
N TRP A 135 17.97 2.57 14.63
CA TRP A 135 19.14 3.39 14.32
C TRP A 135 20.11 3.50 15.48
N LYS A 136 19.60 3.65 16.70
CA LYS A 136 20.43 3.68 17.91
C LYS A 136 21.23 2.39 18.06
N GLU A 137 20.61 1.22 17.92
CA GLU A 137 21.27 -0.08 17.95
C GLU A 137 22.38 -0.19 16.91
N VAL A 138 22.12 0.27 15.66
CA VAL A 138 23.13 0.26 14.59
C VAL A 138 24.32 1.16 14.93
N LEU A 139 24.07 2.37 15.39
CA LEU A 139 25.13 3.33 15.75
C LEU A 139 25.97 2.82 16.93
N GLU A 140 25.35 2.24 17.95
CA GLU A 140 26.04 1.63 19.06
C GLU A 140 26.89 0.42 18.63
N ALA A 141 26.37 -0.41 17.72
CA ALA A 141 27.14 -1.52 17.17
C ALA A 141 28.36 -1.04 16.37
N MET A 142 28.18 0.00 15.56
CA MET A 142 29.28 0.60 14.79
C MET A 142 30.37 1.20 15.70
N ALA A 143 29.99 1.84 16.80
CA ALA A 143 30.94 2.41 17.76
C ALA A 143 31.80 1.36 18.49
N ARG A 144 31.40 0.09 18.47
CA ARG A 144 32.12 -1.03 19.08
C ARG A 144 33.05 -1.75 18.11
N LEU A 145 33.02 -1.39 16.81
CA LEU A 145 33.92 -1.99 15.83
C LEU A 145 35.37 -1.51 16.07
N PRO A 146 36.37 -2.39 16.04
CA PRO A 146 37.78 -1.99 16.12
C PRO A 146 38.15 -1.16 14.87
N GLU A 147 39.06 -0.20 15.05
CA GLU A 147 39.67 0.59 13.96
C GLU A 147 40.46 -0.29 12.98
#